data_30522697bed24819a6b9ef12821664a7
#
_entry.id   30522697bed24819a6b9ef12821664a7
#
_cell.length_a   1.000
_cell.length_b   1.000
_cell.length_c   1.000
_cell.angle_alpha   90.00
_cell.angle_beta   90.00
_cell.angle_gamma   90.00
#
_symmetry.space_group_name_H-M   'P 1'
#
loop_
_entity.id
_entity.type
_entity.pdbx_description
1 polymer ?
#
loop_
_entity_poly.entity_id
_entity_poly.type
_entity_poly.pdbx_seq_one_letter_code
_entity_poly.pdbx_strand_id
1 'polypeptide(L)'
;MEARKYDVPEMEQTITDLDYASTSDVDRYRNYVPDVHFELIPIKNLVSNQQYQRKLSMRHVESAAAEFNIFEINPVKVSRRDGINYVFDGQHTAEIVAKESGSRDTPVWCMVYDGLDYKLEAYVFANQKKFAKTLTPYEIFMANVEAEEETELTIKALVESYSLTITNKSNTTGGLCAISALEYIFRKYGYHILDQTLYIAVSTWEGDPVSLCATILKGIARLLDTYGDSLRADLFVERLSRVPVKEIIRSARERNNGSLGYAEALLTFYNKRTRYPLRWSKLYKNSSDSDADEEEESEQPEEADDSASVESVAEEMTLLPPD
;
A
#
# COMPACT_ATOMS: atom_id res chain seq x y z
N MET A 1 29.92 33.67 10.62
CA MET A 1 29.15 32.76 9.74
C MET A 1 27.70 32.99 10.07
N GLU A 2 27.00 33.79 9.29
CA GLU A 2 25.57 34.01 9.46
C GLU A 2 24.84 32.75 9.01
N ALA A 3 23.97 32.23 9.90
CA ALA A 3 23.09 31.14 9.57
C ALA A 3 22.15 31.57 8.41
N ARG A 4 22.19 30.83 7.30
CA ARG A 4 21.22 31.01 6.23
C ARG A 4 19.83 30.75 6.82
N LYS A 5 18.98 31.78 6.88
CA LYS A 5 17.53 31.61 7.05
C LYS A 5 17.04 30.85 5.80
N TYR A 6 16.67 29.63 5.97
CA TYR A 6 15.87 28.95 4.97
C TYR A 6 14.46 29.56 5.06
N ASP A 7 14.00 30.20 3.97
CA ASP A 7 12.58 30.48 3.80
C ASP A 7 11.89 29.10 3.70
N VAL A 8 11.34 28.67 4.82
CA VAL A 8 10.44 27.51 4.81
C VAL A 8 9.15 28.01 4.17
N PRO A 9 8.70 27.42 3.03
CA PRO A 9 7.39 27.79 2.49
C PRO A 9 6.35 27.68 3.63
N GLU A 10 5.39 28.61 3.67
CA GLU A 10 4.24 28.49 4.57
C GLU A 10 3.56 27.14 4.24
N MET A 11 3.93 26.12 4.99
CA MET A 11 3.21 24.87 4.98
C MET A 11 1.83 25.17 5.55
N GLU A 12 0.78 24.88 4.82
CA GLU A 12 -0.57 24.86 5.37
C GLU A 12 -0.56 23.95 6.59
N GLN A 13 -0.54 24.54 7.77
CA GLN A 13 -0.46 23.80 9.01
C GLN A 13 -1.85 23.27 9.34
N THR A 14 -2.18 22.11 8.83
CA THR A 14 -3.42 21.40 9.21
C THR A 14 -3.42 20.87 10.64
N ILE A 15 -2.31 21.06 11.39
CA ILE A 15 -2.16 20.56 12.78
C ILE A 15 -2.41 21.67 13.83
N THR A 16 -2.63 22.93 13.44
CA THR A 16 -2.48 24.08 14.36
C THR A 16 -3.75 24.62 14.97
N ASP A 17 -4.91 24.07 14.71
CA ASP A 17 -6.15 24.54 15.35
C ASP A 17 -6.38 23.98 16.77
N LEU A 18 -5.42 23.23 17.31
CA LEU A 18 -5.43 22.79 18.70
C LEU A 18 -4.61 23.75 19.54
N ASP A 19 -5.30 24.63 20.28
CA ASP A 19 -4.71 25.51 21.28
C ASP A 19 -4.12 24.71 22.45
N TYR A 20 -2.85 24.28 22.27
CA TYR A 20 -2.09 23.73 23.39
C TYR A 20 -1.55 24.89 24.25
N ALA A 21 -1.95 24.92 25.50
CA ALA A 21 -1.40 25.87 26.46
C ALA A 21 0.14 25.73 26.50
N SER A 22 0.84 26.83 26.17
CA SER A 22 2.28 26.91 26.30
C SER A 22 2.69 26.64 27.75
N THR A 23 3.35 25.50 28.03
CA THR A 23 3.86 25.17 29.35
C THR A 23 5.37 25.30 29.37
N SER A 24 5.86 26.27 30.18
CA SER A 24 7.29 26.46 30.45
C SER A 24 7.87 25.48 31.47
N ASP A 25 7.11 24.46 31.87
CA ASP A 25 7.47 23.55 32.95
C ASP A 25 8.15 22.30 32.39
N VAL A 26 9.48 22.28 32.44
CA VAL A 26 10.35 21.20 31.92
C VAL A 26 10.03 19.84 32.59
N ASP A 27 9.53 19.83 33.84
CA ASP A 27 9.21 18.58 34.53
C ASP A 27 7.97 17.86 33.95
N ARG A 28 7.10 18.57 33.23
CA ARG A 28 5.95 17.97 32.55
C ARG A 28 6.36 17.10 31.35
N TYR A 29 7.48 17.39 30.69
CA TYR A 29 7.95 16.62 29.54
C TYR A 29 8.41 15.20 29.91
N ARG A 30 8.89 14.98 31.14
CA ARG A 30 9.38 13.65 31.59
C ARG A 30 8.34 12.55 31.52
N ASN A 31 7.05 12.89 31.59
CA ASN A 31 5.97 11.92 31.48
C ASN A 31 5.63 11.54 30.02
N TYR A 32 6.14 12.29 29.04
CA TYR A 32 5.83 12.14 27.62
C TYR A 32 7.05 11.80 26.77
N VAL A 33 8.26 12.01 27.30
CA VAL A 33 9.51 11.71 26.62
C VAL A 33 10.13 10.48 27.28
N PRO A 34 10.28 9.37 26.56
CA PRO A 34 10.89 8.16 27.12
C PRO A 34 12.38 8.42 27.48
N ASP A 35 12.84 7.84 28.59
CA ASP A 35 14.25 7.86 28.97
C ASP A 35 15.02 6.87 28.09
N VAL A 36 15.56 7.38 26.97
CA VAL A 36 16.28 6.58 25.97
C VAL A 36 17.50 7.33 25.49
N HIS A 37 18.48 6.58 25.02
CA HIS A 37 19.62 7.15 24.31
C HIS A 37 19.90 6.41 23.01
N PHE A 38 20.63 7.05 22.10
CA PHE A 38 21.03 6.45 20.82
C PHE A 38 22.49 5.98 20.90
N GLU A 39 22.72 4.76 20.45
CA GLU A 39 24.03 4.12 20.45
C GLU A 39 24.24 3.30 19.18
N LEU A 40 25.47 3.31 18.64
CA LEU A 40 25.89 2.40 17.56
C LEU A 40 26.29 1.06 18.16
N ILE A 41 25.51 0.01 17.91
CA ILE A 41 25.76 -1.33 18.43
C ILE A 41 26.03 -2.28 17.27
N PRO A 42 27.17 -3.03 17.29
CA PRO A 42 27.40 -4.10 16.32
C PRO A 42 26.28 -5.14 16.36
N ILE A 43 25.80 -5.56 15.18
CA ILE A 43 24.66 -6.49 15.05
C ILE A 43 24.91 -7.80 15.80
N LYS A 44 26.18 -8.27 15.88
CA LYS A 44 26.54 -9.47 16.66
C LYS A 44 26.25 -9.35 18.16
N ASN A 45 26.15 -8.13 18.70
CA ASN A 45 25.86 -7.84 20.11
C ASN A 45 24.36 -7.63 20.38
N LEU A 46 23.51 -7.84 19.36
CA LEU A 46 22.06 -7.77 19.46
C LEU A 46 21.47 -9.17 19.63
N VAL A 47 20.53 -9.32 20.54
CA VAL A 47 19.85 -10.58 20.82
C VAL A 47 18.35 -10.42 20.56
N SER A 48 17.78 -11.25 19.69
CA SER A 48 16.34 -11.27 19.44
C SER A 48 15.64 -12.25 20.39
N ASN A 49 14.55 -11.82 21.03
CA ASN A 49 13.76 -12.68 21.90
C ASN A 49 12.69 -13.44 21.10
N GLN A 50 12.93 -14.73 20.87
CA GLN A 50 12.07 -15.60 20.05
C GLN A 50 10.70 -15.93 20.69
N GLN A 51 10.47 -15.62 21.96
CA GLN A 51 9.25 -16.02 22.65
C GLN A 51 8.02 -15.21 22.27
N TYR A 52 8.18 -13.92 21.98
CA TYR A 52 7.07 -13.05 21.59
C TYR A 52 7.27 -12.40 20.21
N GLN A 53 8.47 -12.42 19.66
CA GLN A 53 8.74 -11.83 18.36
C GLN A 53 8.35 -12.77 17.21
N ARG A 54 8.06 -12.18 16.05
CA ARG A 54 7.85 -12.93 14.81
C ARG A 54 9.12 -13.70 14.45
N LYS A 55 8.95 -14.86 13.84
CA LYS A 55 10.07 -15.55 13.19
C LYS A 55 10.65 -14.66 12.09
N LEU A 56 11.97 -14.65 11.99
CA LEU A 56 12.67 -13.94 10.94
C LEU A 56 12.32 -14.56 9.58
N SER A 57 11.85 -13.74 8.66
CA SER A 57 11.60 -14.14 7.27
C SER A 57 12.83 -13.86 6.42
N MET A 58 13.58 -14.90 6.06
CA MET A 58 14.76 -14.74 5.21
C MET A 58 14.38 -14.27 3.80
N ARG A 59 13.24 -14.71 3.25
CA ARG A 59 12.74 -14.21 1.96
C ARG A 59 12.55 -12.69 2.00
N HIS A 60 11.93 -12.17 3.06
CA HIS A 60 11.76 -10.72 3.23
C HIS A 60 13.11 -10.00 3.35
N VAL A 61 14.06 -10.56 4.13
CA VAL A 61 15.41 -10.01 4.26
C VAL A 61 16.14 -9.96 2.91
N GLU A 62 16.02 -11.02 2.12
CA GLU A 62 16.64 -11.09 0.78
C GLU A 62 16.04 -10.10 -0.20
N SER A 63 14.72 -9.99 -0.24
CA SER A 63 14.03 -9.02 -1.10
C SER A 63 14.39 -7.58 -0.72
N ALA A 64 14.32 -7.24 0.57
CA ALA A 64 14.61 -5.89 1.04
C ALA A 64 16.11 -5.52 0.92
N ALA A 65 17.04 -6.49 1.03
CA ALA A 65 18.45 -6.25 0.81
C ALA A 65 18.77 -5.97 -0.67
N ALA A 66 18.01 -6.56 -1.61
CA ALA A 66 18.19 -6.29 -3.04
C ALA A 66 17.84 -4.84 -3.44
N GLU A 67 16.97 -4.20 -2.66
CA GLU A 67 16.52 -2.81 -2.85
C GLU A 67 17.02 -1.90 -1.71
N PHE A 68 18.18 -2.24 -1.11
CA PHE A 68 18.68 -1.57 0.08
C PHE A 68 18.91 -0.07 -0.13
N ASN A 69 18.27 0.74 0.72
CA ASN A 69 18.50 2.17 0.81
C ASN A 69 18.84 2.57 2.25
N ILE A 70 20.02 3.12 2.45
CA ILE A 70 20.52 3.50 3.79
C ILE A 70 19.63 4.56 4.48
N PHE A 71 18.92 5.39 3.72
CA PHE A 71 18.05 6.43 4.25
C PHE A 71 16.70 5.89 4.74
N GLU A 72 16.34 4.66 4.39
CA GLU A 72 15.12 3.99 4.85
C GLU A 72 15.33 3.17 6.13
N ILE A 73 16.58 3.08 6.60
CA ILE A 73 16.93 2.29 7.78
C ILE A 73 16.52 3.03 9.05
N ASN A 74 15.52 2.49 9.75
CA ASN A 74 15.11 2.99 11.05
C ASN A 74 16.01 2.44 12.17
N PRO A 75 16.23 3.20 13.27
CA PRO A 75 16.94 2.70 14.44
C PRO A 75 16.27 1.46 15.04
N VAL A 76 17.08 0.49 15.42
CA VAL A 76 16.64 -0.74 16.10
C VAL A 76 16.27 -0.39 17.53
N LYS A 77 15.11 -0.81 18.04
CA LYS A 77 14.74 -0.59 19.44
C LYS A 77 15.26 -1.73 20.31
N VAL A 78 15.99 -1.35 21.34
CA VAL A 78 16.73 -2.25 22.21
C VAL A 78 16.36 -2.02 23.67
N SER A 79 16.03 -3.07 24.37
CA SER A 79 15.93 -3.10 25.82
C SER A 79 17.25 -3.63 26.38
N ARG A 80 17.96 -2.84 27.19
CA ARG A 80 19.22 -3.25 27.81
C ARG A 80 18.96 -3.73 29.22
N ARG A 81 19.23 -5.03 29.48
CA ARG A 81 19.10 -5.67 30.78
C ARG A 81 20.32 -6.52 31.05
N ASP A 82 20.89 -6.39 32.23
CA ASP A 82 22.07 -7.16 32.67
C ASP A 82 23.22 -7.14 31.66
N GLY A 83 23.40 -6.01 30.97
CA GLY A 83 24.43 -5.82 29.94
C GLY A 83 24.13 -6.49 28.61
N ILE A 84 22.94 -7.08 28.43
CA ILE A 84 22.51 -7.73 27.19
C ILE A 84 21.52 -6.82 26.45
N ASN A 85 21.72 -6.67 25.13
CA ASN A 85 20.92 -5.83 24.26
C ASN A 85 19.81 -6.67 23.60
N TYR A 86 18.63 -6.67 24.17
CA TYR A 86 17.47 -7.38 23.61
C TYR A 86 16.74 -6.50 22.59
N VAL A 87 16.72 -6.94 21.34
CA VAL A 87 15.96 -6.27 20.27
C VAL A 87 14.49 -6.57 20.49
N PHE A 88 13.65 -5.55 20.57
CA PHE A 88 12.20 -5.73 20.59
C PHE A 88 11.48 -5.10 19.37
N ASP A 89 12.19 -4.31 18.56
CA ASP A 89 11.74 -3.88 17.22
C ASP A 89 12.95 -3.68 16.30
N GLY A 90 12.77 -3.97 15.00
CA GLY A 90 13.83 -3.80 14.00
C GLY A 90 14.73 -5.02 13.80
N GLN A 91 14.32 -6.24 14.21
CA GLN A 91 15.13 -7.44 13.95
C GLN A 91 15.39 -7.69 12.46
N HIS A 92 14.38 -7.46 11.59
CA HIS A 92 14.57 -7.58 10.15
C HIS A 92 15.52 -6.50 9.62
N THR A 93 15.41 -5.27 10.11
CA THR A 93 16.32 -4.17 9.77
C THR A 93 17.78 -4.54 10.05
N ALA A 94 18.06 -5.10 11.25
CA ALA A 94 19.41 -5.54 11.60
C ALA A 94 19.93 -6.64 10.65
N GLU A 95 19.08 -7.61 10.29
CA GLU A 95 19.49 -8.69 9.37
C GLU A 95 19.64 -8.20 7.91
N ILE A 96 18.82 -7.25 7.45
CA ILE A 96 18.98 -6.61 6.13
C ILE A 96 20.34 -5.92 6.06
N VAL A 97 20.70 -5.12 7.08
CA VAL A 97 22.01 -4.45 7.14
C VAL A 97 23.16 -5.46 7.21
N ALA A 98 23.01 -6.55 8.00
CA ALA A 98 24.04 -7.60 8.07
C ALA A 98 24.21 -8.31 6.73
N LYS A 99 23.14 -8.56 6.02
CA LYS A 99 23.14 -9.19 4.68
C LYS A 99 23.85 -8.31 3.67
N GLU A 100 23.45 -7.04 3.58
CA GLU A 100 23.97 -6.09 2.60
C GLU A 100 25.46 -5.77 2.87
N SER A 101 25.85 -5.54 4.13
CA SER A 101 27.24 -5.28 4.50
C SER A 101 28.12 -6.52 4.48
N GLY A 102 27.55 -7.72 4.43
CA GLY A 102 28.24 -8.99 4.52
C GLY A 102 28.86 -9.30 5.89
N SER A 103 28.50 -8.54 6.94
CA SER A 103 29.11 -8.68 8.27
C SER A 103 28.16 -8.32 9.41
N ARG A 104 28.16 -9.14 10.47
CA ARG A 104 27.49 -8.82 11.73
C ARG A 104 28.35 -7.92 12.67
N ASP A 105 29.58 -7.60 12.29
CA ASP A 105 30.39 -6.56 12.95
C ASP A 105 29.94 -5.15 12.59
N THR A 106 29.12 -5.01 11.53
CA THR A 106 28.53 -3.74 11.14
C THR A 106 27.65 -3.20 12.24
N PRO A 107 27.86 -1.95 12.71
CA PRO A 107 27.03 -1.34 13.71
C PRO A 107 25.75 -0.78 13.07
N VAL A 108 24.67 -0.81 13.85
CA VAL A 108 23.40 -0.15 13.52
C VAL A 108 23.04 0.84 14.62
N TRP A 109 22.34 1.91 14.25
CA TRP A 109 21.78 2.81 15.24
C TRP A 109 20.71 2.09 16.05
N CYS A 110 20.86 2.14 17.36
CA CYS A 110 19.93 1.57 18.32
C CYS A 110 19.35 2.68 19.20
N MET A 111 18.04 2.65 19.39
CA MET A 111 17.33 3.40 20.41
C MET A 111 17.25 2.52 21.65
N VAL A 112 18.06 2.82 22.65
CA VAL A 112 18.27 1.97 23.83
C VAL A 112 17.41 2.44 25.00
N TYR A 113 16.63 1.53 25.54
CA TYR A 113 15.83 1.68 26.75
C TYR A 113 16.53 0.95 27.89
N ASP A 114 17.09 1.69 28.85
CA ASP A 114 17.71 1.11 30.03
C ASP A 114 16.64 0.76 31.07
N GLY A 115 16.70 -0.47 31.58
CA GLY A 115 15.82 -0.91 32.67
C GLY A 115 14.37 -1.24 32.27
N LEU A 116 14.08 -1.39 30.99
CA LEU A 116 12.77 -1.89 30.54
C LEU A 116 12.64 -3.37 30.93
N ASP A 117 11.65 -3.72 31.73
CA ASP A 117 11.45 -5.12 32.13
C ASP A 117 10.86 -5.95 30.96
N TYR A 118 11.00 -7.28 31.05
CA TYR A 118 10.55 -8.20 30.00
C TYR A 118 9.06 -8.09 29.67
N LYS A 119 8.20 -7.88 30.67
CA LYS A 119 6.74 -7.78 30.46
C LYS A 119 6.38 -6.51 29.75
N LEU A 120 7.00 -5.41 30.14
CA LEU A 120 6.80 -4.11 29.49
C LEU A 120 7.37 -4.11 28.07
N GLU A 121 8.53 -4.75 27.83
CA GLU A 121 9.10 -4.95 26.50
C GLU A 121 8.12 -5.69 25.57
N ALA A 122 7.57 -6.83 26.02
CA ALA A 122 6.57 -7.58 25.24
C ALA A 122 5.28 -6.78 25.00
N TYR A 123 4.82 -6.01 26.01
CA TYR A 123 3.65 -5.14 25.87
C TYR A 123 3.89 -4.02 24.86
N VAL A 124 5.05 -3.35 24.91
CA VAL A 124 5.42 -2.30 23.96
C VAL A 124 5.52 -2.87 22.55
N PHE A 125 6.18 -4.04 22.37
CA PHE A 125 6.23 -4.72 21.07
C PHE A 125 4.83 -4.94 20.47
N ALA A 126 3.90 -5.44 21.27
CA ALA A 126 2.54 -5.73 20.80
C ALA A 126 1.74 -4.47 20.43
N ASN A 127 1.99 -3.35 21.13
CA ASN A 127 1.14 -2.16 21.03
C ASN A 127 1.78 -0.97 20.28
N GLN A 128 3.07 -1.01 19.95
CA GLN A 128 3.79 0.14 19.37
C GLN A 128 3.21 0.62 18.03
N LYS A 129 2.57 -0.27 17.28
CA LYS A 129 1.92 0.07 15.99
C LYS A 129 0.43 0.37 16.11
N LYS A 130 -0.15 0.27 17.31
CA LYS A 130 -1.61 0.42 17.51
C LYS A 130 -2.16 1.76 17.01
N PHE A 131 -1.35 2.81 17.08
CA PHE A 131 -1.74 4.17 16.66
C PHE A 131 -0.95 4.67 15.45
N ALA A 132 -0.13 3.80 14.85
CA ALA A 132 0.59 4.17 13.64
C ALA A 132 -0.35 4.03 12.43
N LYS A 133 -0.61 5.13 11.74
CA LYS A 133 -1.33 5.12 10.48
C LYS A 133 -0.35 4.72 9.37
N THR A 134 -0.67 3.68 8.61
CA THR A 134 0.06 3.33 7.39
C THR A 134 -0.26 4.31 6.28
N LEU A 135 0.71 4.58 5.42
CA LEU A 135 0.47 5.37 4.21
C LEU A 135 -0.44 4.59 3.27
N THR A 136 -1.40 5.30 2.70
CA THR A 136 -2.26 4.76 1.65
C THR A 136 -1.49 4.66 0.32
N PRO A 137 -1.90 3.82 -0.63
CA PRO A 137 -1.29 3.78 -1.95
C PRO A 137 -1.27 5.15 -2.64
N TYR A 138 -2.28 5.98 -2.42
CA TYR A 138 -2.31 7.35 -2.92
C TYR A 138 -1.21 8.23 -2.32
N GLU A 139 -1.03 8.18 -1.00
CA GLU A 139 0.00 8.96 -0.31
C GLU A 139 1.41 8.55 -0.74
N ILE A 140 1.64 7.24 -0.90
CA ILE A 140 2.92 6.70 -1.41
C ILE A 140 3.16 7.16 -2.85
N PHE A 141 2.18 6.99 -3.73
CA PHE A 141 2.28 7.41 -5.12
C PHE A 141 2.57 8.90 -5.27
N MET A 142 1.87 9.75 -4.51
CA MET A 142 2.09 11.20 -4.56
C MET A 142 3.46 11.59 -4.00
N ALA A 143 3.96 10.90 -2.97
CA ALA A 143 5.31 11.12 -2.47
C ALA A 143 6.37 10.75 -3.51
N ASN A 144 6.18 9.65 -4.25
CA ASN A 144 7.06 9.25 -5.34
C ASN A 144 7.01 10.22 -6.53
N VAL A 145 5.83 10.79 -6.81
CA VAL A 145 5.71 11.88 -7.82
C VAL A 145 6.52 13.10 -7.40
N GLU A 146 6.48 13.51 -6.12
CA GLU A 146 7.30 14.62 -5.59
C GLU A 146 8.79 14.27 -5.54
N ALA A 147 9.13 12.99 -5.41
CA ALA A 147 10.51 12.49 -5.53
C ALA A 147 11.00 12.38 -6.99
N GLU A 148 10.16 12.75 -7.96
CA GLU A 148 10.44 12.69 -9.39
C GLU A 148 10.74 11.27 -9.91
N GLU A 149 10.14 10.24 -9.28
CA GLU A 149 10.26 8.85 -9.72
C GLU A 149 9.63 8.66 -11.12
N GLU A 150 10.42 8.11 -12.04
CA GLU A 150 10.08 8.03 -13.47
C GLU A 150 8.79 7.23 -13.72
N THR A 151 8.57 6.16 -12.98
CA THR A 151 7.40 5.29 -13.10
C THR A 151 6.11 6.04 -12.78
N GLU A 152 6.06 6.70 -11.63
CA GLU A 152 4.89 7.43 -11.15
C GLU A 152 4.61 8.66 -11.99
N LEU A 153 5.63 9.38 -12.42
CA LEU A 153 5.49 10.48 -13.36
C LEU A 153 4.92 10.01 -14.70
N THR A 154 5.38 8.87 -15.21
CA THR A 154 4.89 8.29 -16.46
C THR A 154 3.43 7.86 -16.33
N ILE A 155 3.07 7.16 -15.25
CA ILE A 155 1.69 6.74 -14.98
C ILE A 155 0.78 7.97 -14.85
N LYS A 156 1.19 8.98 -14.09
CA LYS A 156 0.44 10.21 -13.88
C LYS A 156 0.18 10.95 -15.21
N ALA A 157 1.22 11.16 -16.01
CA ALA A 157 1.10 11.80 -17.31
C ALA A 157 0.16 11.02 -18.26
N LEU A 158 0.23 9.68 -18.22
CA LEU A 158 -0.65 8.84 -19.02
C LEU A 158 -2.12 8.97 -18.58
N VAL A 159 -2.41 8.93 -17.28
CA VAL A 159 -3.77 9.12 -16.73
C VAL A 159 -4.32 10.49 -17.12
N GLU A 160 -3.53 11.55 -16.97
CA GLU A 160 -3.91 12.92 -17.33
C GLU A 160 -4.17 13.08 -18.85
N SER A 161 -3.49 12.32 -19.70
CA SER A 161 -3.72 12.33 -21.16
C SER A 161 -5.13 11.87 -21.56
N TYR A 162 -5.77 11.06 -20.70
CA TYR A 162 -7.18 10.65 -20.85
C TYR A 162 -8.17 11.57 -20.13
N SER A 163 -7.76 12.77 -19.73
CA SER A 163 -8.56 13.71 -18.93
C SER A 163 -9.07 13.13 -17.61
N LEU A 164 -8.31 12.19 -17.05
CA LEU A 164 -8.52 11.62 -15.74
C LEU A 164 -7.58 12.27 -14.72
N THR A 165 -7.93 12.16 -13.43
CA THR A 165 -7.12 12.69 -12.32
C THR A 165 -6.93 11.61 -11.28
N ILE A 166 -5.69 11.36 -10.85
CA ILE A 166 -5.41 10.47 -9.73
C ILE A 166 -5.90 11.11 -8.43
N THR A 167 -6.71 10.40 -7.68
CA THR A 167 -7.36 10.93 -6.46
C THR A 167 -7.56 9.83 -5.42
N ASN A 168 -7.67 10.25 -4.15
CA ASN A 168 -8.09 9.37 -3.05
C ASN A 168 -9.60 9.44 -2.77
N LYS A 169 -10.35 10.25 -3.53
CA LYS A 169 -11.79 10.42 -3.35
C LYS A 169 -12.55 9.49 -4.29
N SER A 170 -13.20 8.48 -3.75
CA SER A 170 -14.08 7.58 -4.50
C SER A 170 -15.26 8.34 -5.14
N ASN A 171 -15.74 7.81 -6.26
CA ASN A 171 -16.92 8.37 -6.99
C ASN A 171 -16.74 9.81 -7.53
N THR A 172 -15.51 10.28 -7.68
CA THR A 172 -15.23 11.56 -8.37
C THR A 172 -15.30 11.35 -9.87
N THR A 173 -16.09 12.15 -10.58
CA THR A 173 -16.15 12.12 -12.05
C THR A 173 -14.75 12.37 -12.63
N GLY A 174 -14.27 11.48 -13.48
CA GLY A 174 -12.92 11.55 -14.01
C GLY A 174 -11.82 11.23 -12.98
N GLY A 175 -12.20 10.85 -11.75
CA GLY A 175 -11.26 10.46 -10.69
C GLY A 175 -10.88 8.98 -10.79
N LEU A 176 -9.59 8.68 -10.67
CA LEU A 176 -9.05 7.34 -10.66
C LEU A 176 -8.36 7.08 -9.31
N CYS A 177 -8.93 6.14 -8.53
CA CYS A 177 -8.43 5.77 -7.20
C CYS A 177 -7.65 4.45 -7.19
N ALA A 178 -7.69 3.69 -8.28
CA ALA A 178 -7.11 2.35 -8.38
C ALA A 178 -5.58 2.38 -8.63
N ILE A 179 -4.84 3.06 -7.78
CA ILE A 179 -3.42 3.36 -7.96
C ILE A 179 -2.58 2.09 -8.01
N SER A 180 -2.74 1.20 -7.03
CA SER A 180 -2.01 -0.08 -7.01
C SER A 180 -2.28 -0.94 -8.25
N ALA A 181 -3.47 -0.81 -8.88
CA ALA A 181 -3.75 -1.49 -10.14
C ALA A 181 -3.00 -0.86 -11.32
N LEU A 182 -2.85 0.46 -11.36
CA LEU A 182 -2.04 1.14 -12.39
C LEU A 182 -0.58 0.71 -12.31
N GLU A 183 0.00 0.78 -11.11
CA GLU A 183 1.39 0.36 -10.85
C GLU A 183 1.60 -1.12 -11.18
N TYR A 184 0.67 -2.00 -10.75
CA TYR A 184 0.71 -3.41 -11.09
C TYR A 184 0.69 -3.65 -12.61
N ILE A 185 -0.24 -3.00 -13.34
CA ILE A 185 -0.36 -3.16 -14.79
C ILE A 185 0.90 -2.64 -15.48
N PHE A 186 1.40 -1.48 -15.06
CA PHE A 186 2.62 -0.89 -15.62
C PHE A 186 3.83 -1.80 -15.39
N ARG A 187 4.05 -2.28 -14.17
CA ARG A 187 5.18 -3.14 -13.80
C ARG A 187 5.13 -4.50 -14.49
N LYS A 188 3.93 -5.11 -14.56
CA LYS A 188 3.78 -6.47 -15.08
C LYS A 188 3.71 -6.51 -16.60
N TYR A 189 2.97 -5.59 -17.21
CA TYR A 189 2.63 -5.63 -18.62
C TYR A 189 3.23 -4.47 -19.44
N GLY A 190 3.78 -3.46 -18.77
CA GLY A 190 4.42 -2.31 -19.38
C GLY A 190 3.46 -1.20 -19.81
N TYR A 191 4.07 -0.08 -20.24
CA TYR A 191 3.38 1.14 -20.65
C TYR A 191 2.28 0.92 -21.67
N HIS A 192 2.55 0.14 -22.72
CA HIS A 192 1.63 -0.04 -23.84
C HIS A 192 0.30 -0.71 -23.42
N ILE A 193 0.39 -1.73 -22.55
CA ILE A 193 -0.83 -2.41 -22.04
C ILE A 193 -1.60 -1.48 -21.11
N LEU A 194 -0.92 -0.69 -20.28
CA LEU A 194 -1.59 0.30 -19.44
C LEU A 194 -2.31 1.35 -20.27
N ASP A 195 -1.66 1.90 -21.31
CA ASP A 195 -2.24 2.86 -22.24
C ASP A 195 -3.49 2.29 -22.93
N GLN A 196 -3.39 1.10 -23.49
CA GLN A 196 -4.55 0.44 -24.11
C GLN A 196 -5.67 0.12 -23.12
N THR A 197 -5.32 -0.23 -21.86
CA THR A 197 -6.29 -0.47 -20.80
C THR A 197 -7.11 0.78 -20.50
N LEU A 198 -6.45 1.92 -20.33
CA LEU A 198 -7.10 3.21 -20.08
C LEU A 198 -7.92 3.65 -21.30
N TYR A 199 -7.36 3.52 -22.50
CA TYR A 199 -8.08 3.80 -23.73
C TYR A 199 -9.41 3.03 -23.83
N ILE A 200 -9.37 1.72 -23.61
CA ILE A 200 -10.56 0.87 -23.66
C ILE A 200 -11.55 1.24 -22.56
N ALA A 201 -11.08 1.43 -21.31
CA ALA A 201 -11.96 1.75 -20.19
C ALA A 201 -12.69 3.09 -20.41
N VAL A 202 -11.94 4.14 -20.78
CA VAL A 202 -12.51 5.48 -21.03
C VAL A 202 -13.42 5.48 -22.26
N SER A 203 -12.99 4.87 -23.36
CA SER A 203 -13.78 4.83 -24.60
C SER A 203 -15.07 4.00 -24.45
N THR A 204 -15.09 3.02 -23.54
CA THR A 204 -16.25 2.16 -23.34
C THR A 204 -17.28 2.78 -22.40
N TRP A 205 -16.83 3.42 -21.31
CA TRP A 205 -17.72 3.89 -20.22
C TRP A 205 -17.51 5.37 -19.87
N GLU A 206 -16.91 6.15 -20.75
CA GLU A 206 -16.78 7.62 -20.64
C GLU A 206 -16.15 8.08 -19.30
N GLY A 207 -15.26 7.27 -18.72
CA GLY A 207 -14.62 7.59 -17.44
C GLY A 207 -15.53 7.45 -16.21
N ASP A 208 -16.58 6.62 -16.30
CA ASP A 208 -17.38 6.25 -15.12
C ASP A 208 -16.46 5.72 -14.01
N PRO A 209 -16.46 6.32 -12.79
CA PRO A 209 -15.59 5.90 -11.70
C PRO A 209 -15.68 4.40 -11.36
N VAL A 210 -16.86 3.80 -11.54
CA VAL A 210 -17.06 2.37 -11.29
C VAL A 210 -16.32 1.51 -12.32
N SER A 211 -16.17 1.99 -13.56
CA SER A 211 -15.42 1.29 -14.60
C SER A 211 -13.91 1.39 -14.43
N LEU A 212 -13.46 2.38 -13.67
CA LEU A 212 -12.04 2.62 -13.37
C LEU A 212 -11.57 1.91 -12.10
N CYS A 213 -12.35 0.95 -11.57
CA CYS A 213 -11.93 0.16 -10.41
C CYS A 213 -10.82 -0.83 -10.76
N ALA A 214 -10.01 -1.19 -9.75
CA ALA A 214 -8.83 -2.02 -9.89
C ALA A 214 -9.09 -3.34 -10.64
N THR A 215 -10.16 -4.03 -10.30
CA THR A 215 -10.50 -5.33 -10.88
C THR A 215 -10.90 -5.27 -12.35
N ILE A 216 -11.60 -4.22 -12.78
CA ILE A 216 -11.93 -4.02 -14.20
C ILE A 216 -10.67 -3.68 -14.99
N LEU A 217 -9.84 -2.76 -14.49
CA LEU A 217 -8.59 -2.40 -15.17
C LEU A 217 -7.64 -3.61 -15.29
N LYS A 218 -7.41 -4.34 -14.20
CA LYS A 218 -6.61 -5.59 -14.24
C LYS A 218 -7.24 -6.64 -15.17
N GLY A 219 -8.56 -6.75 -15.22
CA GLY A 219 -9.27 -7.66 -16.14
C GLY A 219 -9.07 -7.30 -17.61
N ILE A 220 -9.14 -6.01 -17.97
CA ILE A 220 -8.87 -5.53 -19.34
C ILE A 220 -7.40 -5.79 -19.71
N ALA A 221 -6.47 -5.42 -18.82
CA ALA A 221 -5.04 -5.63 -19.04
C ALA A 221 -4.70 -7.11 -19.28
N ARG A 222 -5.31 -8.00 -18.50
CA ARG A 222 -5.16 -9.46 -18.67
C ARG A 222 -5.68 -9.94 -20.02
N LEU A 223 -6.79 -9.40 -20.51
CA LEU A 223 -7.30 -9.72 -21.86
C LEU A 223 -6.37 -9.21 -22.95
N LEU A 224 -5.84 -7.99 -22.81
CA LEU A 224 -4.90 -7.41 -23.76
C LEU A 224 -3.61 -8.22 -23.84
N ASP A 225 -3.02 -8.59 -22.70
CA ASP A 225 -1.84 -9.43 -22.63
C ASP A 225 -2.09 -10.81 -23.25
N THR A 226 -3.24 -11.42 -22.92
CA THR A 226 -3.57 -12.78 -23.39
C THR A 226 -3.83 -12.83 -24.89
N TYR A 227 -4.54 -11.88 -25.46
CA TYR A 227 -5.03 -11.96 -26.85
C TYR A 227 -4.27 -11.04 -27.80
N GLY A 228 -3.59 -10.01 -27.31
CA GLY A 228 -2.88 -9.03 -28.14
C GLY A 228 -3.78 -8.46 -29.23
N ASP A 229 -3.27 -8.36 -30.46
CA ASP A 229 -3.98 -7.83 -31.63
C ASP A 229 -5.28 -8.57 -31.98
N SER A 230 -5.50 -9.78 -31.41
CA SER A 230 -6.75 -10.52 -31.61
C SER A 230 -7.91 -9.91 -30.82
N LEU A 231 -7.63 -9.15 -29.75
CA LEU A 231 -8.61 -8.38 -29.00
C LEU A 231 -8.76 -7.00 -29.68
N ARG A 232 -9.79 -6.86 -30.49
CA ARG A 232 -10.04 -5.60 -31.19
C ARG A 232 -10.70 -4.59 -30.27
N ALA A 233 -10.03 -3.49 -30.00
CA ALA A 233 -10.51 -2.42 -29.12
C ALA A 233 -11.80 -1.78 -29.63
N ASP A 234 -11.94 -1.56 -30.94
CA ASP A 234 -13.15 -1.02 -31.57
C ASP A 234 -14.38 -1.91 -31.32
N LEU A 235 -14.22 -3.22 -31.45
CA LEU A 235 -15.28 -4.19 -31.15
C LEU A 235 -15.57 -4.28 -29.65
N PHE A 236 -14.55 -4.15 -28.82
CA PHE A 236 -14.74 -4.13 -27.38
C PHE A 236 -15.62 -2.95 -26.98
N VAL A 237 -15.26 -1.75 -27.40
CA VAL A 237 -16.03 -0.52 -27.16
C VAL A 237 -17.45 -0.65 -27.70
N GLU A 238 -17.63 -1.06 -28.98
CA GLU A 238 -18.96 -1.20 -29.59
C GLU A 238 -19.91 -2.10 -28.79
N ARG A 239 -19.37 -3.19 -28.23
CA ARG A 239 -20.19 -4.21 -27.55
C ARG A 239 -20.41 -3.92 -26.09
N LEU A 240 -19.36 -3.51 -25.38
CA LEU A 240 -19.42 -3.34 -23.95
C LEU A 240 -19.96 -1.98 -23.52
N SER A 241 -19.93 -0.95 -24.37
CA SER A 241 -20.61 0.32 -24.10
C SER A 241 -22.13 0.18 -23.89
N ARG A 242 -22.73 -0.88 -24.43
CA ARG A 242 -24.16 -1.21 -24.24
C ARG A 242 -24.42 -2.03 -22.98
N VAL A 243 -23.40 -2.41 -22.25
CA VAL A 243 -23.47 -3.24 -21.03
C VAL A 243 -23.18 -2.35 -19.83
N PRO A 244 -24.12 -2.19 -18.90
CA PRO A 244 -23.86 -1.46 -17.68
C PRO A 244 -22.70 -2.09 -16.88
N VAL A 245 -21.80 -1.27 -16.35
CA VAL A 245 -20.65 -1.74 -15.57
C VAL A 245 -21.08 -2.67 -14.43
N LYS A 246 -22.20 -2.36 -13.75
CA LYS A 246 -22.79 -3.19 -12.67
C LYS A 246 -23.14 -4.61 -13.13
N GLU A 247 -23.50 -4.82 -14.38
CA GLU A 247 -23.79 -6.16 -14.92
C GLU A 247 -22.50 -6.95 -15.11
N ILE A 248 -21.42 -6.30 -15.54
CA ILE A 248 -20.08 -6.90 -15.63
C ILE A 248 -19.60 -7.34 -14.25
N ILE A 249 -19.71 -6.44 -13.25
CA ILE A 249 -19.31 -6.74 -11.87
C ILE A 249 -20.11 -7.92 -11.31
N ARG A 250 -21.41 -7.95 -11.53
CA ARG A 250 -22.27 -9.08 -11.08
C ARG A 250 -21.80 -10.38 -11.75
N SER A 251 -21.63 -10.36 -13.05
CA SER A 251 -21.16 -11.55 -13.80
C SER A 251 -19.77 -12.03 -13.37
N ALA A 252 -18.88 -11.09 -13.01
CA ALA A 252 -17.54 -11.44 -12.53
C ALA A 252 -17.58 -12.12 -11.16
N ARG A 253 -18.39 -11.61 -10.22
CA ARG A 253 -18.56 -12.18 -8.87
C ARG A 253 -19.16 -13.60 -8.85
N GLU A 254 -19.90 -13.97 -9.88
CA GLU A 254 -20.46 -15.32 -10.08
C GLU A 254 -19.43 -16.32 -10.63
N ARG A 255 -18.20 -15.87 -10.92
CA ARG A 255 -17.15 -16.65 -11.56
C ARG A 255 -15.96 -16.84 -10.60
N ASN A 256 -14.75 -16.58 -11.09
CA ASN A 256 -13.53 -16.61 -10.29
C ASN A 256 -13.33 -15.29 -9.52
N ASN A 257 -12.60 -15.34 -8.41
CA ASN A 257 -12.19 -14.15 -7.69
C ASN A 257 -11.11 -13.38 -8.49
N GLY A 258 -10.96 -12.08 -8.15
CA GLY A 258 -9.89 -11.24 -8.68
C GLY A 258 -10.02 -10.90 -10.17
N SER A 259 -8.91 -10.55 -10.78
CA SER A 259 -8.83 -10.07 -12.16
C SER A 259 -9.27 -11.12 -13.20
N LEU A 260 -9.12 -12.41 -12.90
CA LEU A 260 -9.54 -13.49 -13.79
C LEU A 260 -11.05 -13.51 -13.98
N GLY A 261 -11.84 -13.43 -12.90
CA GLY A 261 -13.30 -13.40 -13.01
C GLY A 261 -13.81 -12.19 -13.80
N TYR A 262 -13.15 -11.05 -13.67
CA TYR A 262 -13.48 -9.88 -14.48
C TYR A 262 -13.06 -10.03 -15.94
N ALA A 263 -11.90 -10.61 -16.23
CA ALA A 263 -11.50 -10.94 -17.58
C ALA A 263 -12.48 -11.92 -18.25
N GLU A 264 -12.95 -12.93 -17.52
CA GLU A 264 -13.97 -13.87 -17.97
C GLU A 264 -15.32 -13.19 -18.27
N ALA A 265 -15.77 -12.32 -17.37
CA ALA A 265 -17.02 -11.57 -17.58
C ALA A 265 -16.92 -10.69 -18.83
N LEU A 266 -15.84 -9.90 -18.94
CA LEU A 266 -15.57 -9.06 -20.11
C LEU A 266 -15.51 -9.88 -21.40
N LEU A 267 -14.80 -11.00 -21.39
CA LEU A 267 -14.69 -11.91 -22.54
C LEU A 267 -16.05 -12.50 -22.95
N THR A 268 -16.92 -12.78 -21.98
CA THR A 268 -18.29 -13.25 -22.25
C THR A 268 -19.07 -12.24 -23.09
N PHE A 269 -19.07 -10.98 -22.65
CA PHE A 269 -19.78 -9.92 -23.39
C PHE A 269 -19.10 -9.61 -24.73
N TYR A 270 -17.78 -9.62 -24.77
CA TYR A 270 -17.03 -9.45 -26.02
C TYR A 270 -17.36 -10.54 -27.05
N ASN A 271 -17.44 -11.79 -26.64
CA ASN A 271 -17.72 -12.94 -27.53
C ASN A 271 -19.19 -13.05 -27.94
N LYS A 272 -20.09 -12.30 -27.29
CA LYS A 272 -21.53 -12.37 -27.59
C LYS A 272 -21.83 -11.98 -29.03
N ARG A 273 -22.49 -12.85 -29.78
CA ARG A 273 -22.88 -12.63 -31.19
C ARG A 273 -21.69 -12.42 -32.15
N THR A 274 -20.53 -12.99 -31.88
CA THR A 274 -19.42 -12.96 -32.84
C THR A 274 -19.30 -14.26 -33.62
N ARG A 275 -18.92 -14.14 -34.90
CA ARG A 275 -18.63 -15.29 -35.75
C ARG A 275 -17.31 -15.94 -35.39
N TYR A 276 -16.36 -15.16 -34.83
CA TYR A 276 -15.01 -15.61 -34.46
C TYR A 276 -14.71 -15.25 -33.01
N PRO A 277 -15.22 -16.05 -32.04
CA PRO A 277 -15.00 -15.78 -30.63
C PRO A 277 -13.53 -16.03 -30.25
N LEU A 278 -13.01 -15.21 -29.33
CA LEU A 278 -11.74 -15.45 -28.68
C LEU A 278 -11.82 -16.72 -27.82
N ARG A 279 -10.81 -17.57 -27.93
CA ARG A 279 -10.81 -18.89 -27.28
C ARG A 279 -10.54 -18.77 -25.78
N TRP A 280 -11.43 -19.28 -24.96
CA TRP A 280 -11.31 -19.33 -23.49
C TRP A 280 -10.04 -20.03 -23.02
N SER A 281 -9.64 -21.13 -23.68
CA SER A 281 -8.45 -21.89 -23.28
C SER A 281 -7.16 -21.08 -23.27
N LYS A 282 -7.11 -19.96 -23.99
CA LYS A 282 -5.95 -19.08 -24.02
C LYS A 282 -5.85 -18.25 -22.72
N LEU A 283 -6.98 -17.83 -22.13
CA LEU A 283 -7.05 -17.08 -20.90
C LEU A 283 -6.50 -17.87 -19.69
N TYR A 284 -6.69 -19.18 -19.67
CA TYR A 284 -6.26 -20.05 -18.56
C TYR A 284 -4.84 -20.56 -18.66
N LYS A 285 -4.19 -20.48 -19.82
CA LYS A 285 -2.80 -20.93 -19.98
C LYS A 285 -1.78 -20.07 -19.24
N ASN A 286 -2.11 -18.80 -19.05
CA ASN A 286 -1.25 -17.82 -18.40
C ASN A 286 -1.63 -17.60 -16.91
N SER A 287 -2.59 -18.37 -16.36
CA SER A 287 -3.10 -18.15 -15.00
C SER A 287 -2.21 -18.73 -13.90
N SER A 288 -1.37 -19.73 -14.19
CA SER A 288 -0.57 -20.40 -13.16
C SER A 288 0.53 -19.52 -12.54
N ASP A 289 1.01 -18.50 -13.25
CA ASP A 289 2.05 -17.59 -12.75
C ASP A 289 1.50 -16.24 -12.23
N SER A 290 0.24 -15.91 -12.58
CA SER A 290 -0.36 -14.61 -12.26
C SER A 290 -1.19 -14.60 -10.97
N ASP A 291 -1.68 -15.76 -10.53
CA ASP A 291 -2.59 -15.83 -9.38
C ASP A 291 -1.82 -15.78 -8.04
N ALA A 292 -0.53 -16.20 -8.03
CA ALA A 292 0.34 -16.10 -6.87
C ALA A 292 0.66 -14.63 -6.48
N ASP A 293 0.80 -13.74 -7.48
CA ASP A 293 1.10 -12.32 -7.25
C ASP A 293 -0.14 -11.54 -6.76
N GLU A 294 -1.37 -12.00 -7.13
CA GLU A 294 -2.62 -11.38 -6.67
C GLU A 294 -2.98 -11.75 -5.23
N GLU A 295 -2.60 -12.95 -4.76
CA GLU A 295 -2.80 -13.38 -3.38
C GLU A 295 -1.89 -12.60 -2.42
N GLU A 296 -0.64 -12.26 -2.81
CA GLU A 296 0.27 -11.44 -1.99
C GLU A 296 -0.21 -9.97 -1.85
N GLU A 297 -0.89 -9.40 -2.87
CA GLU A 297 -1.50 -8.05 -2.78
C GLU A 297 -2.82 -8.04 -1.96
N SER A 298 -3.57 -9.14 -1.93
CA SER A 298 -4.85 -9.23 -1.19
C SER A 298 -4.67 -9.43 0.33
N GLU A 299 -3.47 -9.75 0.80
CA GLU A 299 -3.15 -9.85 2.23
C GLU A 299 -2.83 -8.48 2.88
N GLN A 300 -2.74 -7.40 2.12
CA GLN A 300 -2.79 -6.06 2.69
C GLN A 300 -4.27 -5.74 2.99
N PRO A 301 -4.65 -5.46 4.25
CA PRO A 301 -6.04 -5.18 4.57
C PRO A 301 -6.50 -3.94 3.81
N GLU A 302 -7.46 -4.11 2.89
CA GLU A 302 -8.28 -2.99 2.43
C GLU A 302 -8.93 -2.41 3.69
N GLU A 303 -8.46 -1.25 4.16
CA GLU A 303 -9.16 -0.50 5.20
C GLU A 303 -10.55 -0.18 4.65
N ALA A 304 -11.54 -0.90 5.20
CA ALA A 304 -12.94 -0.59 5.00
C ALA A 304 -13.17 0.87 5.40
N ASP A 305 -13.79 1.62 4.52
CA ASP A 305 -14.32 2.97 4.75
C ASP A 305 -15.24 2.94 5.97
N ASP A 306 -14.71 3.29 7.15
CA ASP A 306 -15.38 3.28 8.46
C ASP A 306 -16.17 4.58 8.67
N SER A 307 -16.81 5.11 7.62
CA SER A 307 -17.69 6.28 7.72
C SER A 307 -19.15 5.96 8.08
N ALA A 308 -19.48 4.67 8.36
CA ALA A 308 -20.85 4.25 8.59
C ALA A 308 -21.18 3.80 10.02
N SER A 309 -20.28 3.88 11.02
CA SER A 309 -20.52 3.30 12.35
C SER A 309 -20.46 4.25 13.55
N VAL A 310 -20.60 5.57 13.36
CA VAL A 310 -20.62 6.51 14.50
C VAL A 310 -22.04 6.86 14.99
N GLU A 311 -23.09 6.47 14.28
CA GLU A 311 -24.48 6.79 14.70
C GLU A 311 -25.18 5.71 15.55
N SER A 312 -24.63 4.50 15.72
CA SER A 312 -25.33 3.43 16.45
C SER A 312 -24.91 3.22 17.92
N VAL A 313 -23.90 3.93 18.43
CA VAL A 313 -23.43 3.76 19.83
C VAL A 313 -24.00 4.82 20.78
N ALA A 314 -24.68 5.85 20.28
CA ALA A 314 -25.24 6.92 21.11
C ALA A 314 -26.65 6.59 21.69
N GLU A 315 -27.33 5.53 21.23
CA GLU A 315 -28.69 5.20 21.71
C GLU A 315 -28.77 4.13 22.80
N GLU A 316 -27.68 3.44 23.15
CA GLU A 316 -27.71 2.35 24.15
C GLU A 316 -27.27 2.76 25.57
N MET A 317 -26.93 4.02 25.82
CA MET A 317 -26.47 4.49 27.14
C MET A 317 -27.50 5.28 27.97
N THR A 318 -28.81 5.19 27.63
CA THR A 318 -29.85 5.94 28.36
C THR A 318 -30.90 5.07 29.06
N LEU A 319 -30.60 3.84 29.41
CA LEU A 319 -31.53 3.01 30.19
C LEU A 319 -30.83 2.24 31.34
N LEU A 320 -30.48 2.97 32.40
CA LEU A 320 -30.31 2.41 33.74
C LEU A 320 -31.11 3.26 34.71
N PRO A 321 -32.05 2.70 35.51
CA PRO A 321 -32.82 3.44 36.48
C PRO A 321 -31.98 3.78 37.72
N PRO A 322 -32.36 4.84 38.46
CA PRO A 322 -31.64 5.25 39.68
C PRO A 322 -32.14 4.39 40.87
N ASP A 323 -31.17 3.88 41.63
CA ASP A 323 -31.30 3.55 43.05
C ASP A 323 -30.01 3.95 43.78
#